data_f636c309e0011eb46fe866a8d88bf6d3
#
_entry.id   f636c309e0011eb46fe866a8d88bf6d3
#
_cell.length_a   1.000
_cell.length_b   1.000
_cell.length_c   1.000
_cell.angle_alpha   90.00
_cell.angle_beta   90.00
_cell.angle_gamma   90.00
#
_symmetry.space_group_name_H-M   'P 1'
#
loop_
_entity.id
_entity.type
_entity.pdbx_description
1 polymer ?
#
loop_
_entity_poly.entity_id
_entity_poly.type
_entity_poly.pdbx_seq_one_letter_code
_entity_poly.pdbx_strand_id
1 'polypeptide(L)'
;RQRQMCIRDRAGTGRTGWAVAGLLYLIGLGGDSYYGLAGQLPGLGALYEVVFTLWDYTRNGLFLLPLFLLLGAAFAPRPVPAARPSTWLFLAGLGAMTLESLALHTAGIPRHDSMYLFLPLTMWGLFGLLLAVNGGQDRAVRRTAALVYILHPWCIVAVRGAARFLGLRGLLVENSLVNFAVVVPFSVALAFALQSLTGRRTLPPDVRAWREINLAALRQNTALLRDALPASCALMAVVKADAYGHGAVPVARTLQREGVRLFAVACLSEGIRLRKAGIRGDILILGWTDPAQAPALRRWRLCATVADADHGRALSAQGVPVRVHLAVDTGMHRLGIPAEKIGTLAELFALPHLRVEGVYSHLCTSDGTSQGDRAFARQQTGTFVRTLALLRGMGLDPGLTHLQASYGILNPACTAGHTFGAARPGLLLYGVYSDSNPVDLPLPLRPVLSLRARVAAVHRVPAGEGAGY
;
A
#
# COMPACT_ATOMS: atom_id res chain seq x y z
N ARG A 1 24.46 9.68 9.37
CA ARG A 1 25.96 9.61 9.52
C ARG A 1 26.42 9.68 10.98
N GLN A 2 25.91 10.57 11.83
CA GLN A 2 26.31 10.66 13.26
C GLN A 2 25.94 9.42 14.09
N ARG A 3 24.77 8.78 13.87
CA ARG A 3 24.42 7.52 14.55
C ARG A 3 25.28 6.33 14.11
N GLN A 4 25.77 6.32 12.87
CA GLN A 4 26.70 5.29 12.39
C GLN A 4 28.09 5.42 13.02
N MET A 5 28.55 6.66 13.29
CA MET A 5 29.80 6.90 14.03
C MET A 5 29.72 6.37 15.47
N CYS A 6 28.62 6.59 16.19
CA CYS A 6 28.47 6.12 17.58
C CYS A 6 28.45 4.58 17.72
N ILE A 7 27.98 3.85 16.71
CA ILE A 7 28.04 2.38 16.70
C ILE A 7 29.46 1.90 16.41
N ARG A 8 30.19 2.62 15.57
CA ARG A 8 31.59 2.30 15.22
C ARG A 8 32.56 2.44 16.40
N ASP A 9 32.31 3.42 17.27
CA ASP A 9 33.18 3.68 18.43
C ASP A 9 32.85 2.84 19.66
N ARG A 10 31.62 2.28 19.73
CA ARG A 10 31.16 1.45 20.86
C ARG A 10 31.25 -0.06 20.64
N ALA A 11 31.22 -0.52 19.40
CA ALA A 11 31.43 -1.93 19.09
C ALA A 11 32.91 -2.12 18.76
N GLY A 12 33.74 -2.51 19.69
CA GLY A 12 35.18 -2.79 19.53
C GLY A 12 35.50 -3.60 18.24
N THR A 13 35.39 -2.94 17.07
CA THR A 13 35.68 -3.51 15.75
C THR A 13 37.21 -3.57 15.50
N GLY A 14 38.02 -3.46 16.53
CA GLY A 14 39.46 -3.67 16.50
C GLY A 14 39.79 -5.16 16.25
N ARG A 15 41.04 -5.42 15.83
CA ARG A 15 41.54 -6.79 15.63
C ARG A 15 41.26 -7.71 16.81
N THR A 16 41.29 -7.20 18.02
CA THR A 16 40.96 -7.92 19.26
C THR A 16 39.51 -8.42 19.29
N GLY A 17 38.53 -7.59 18.89
CA GLY A 17 37.11 -7.99 18.84
C GLY A 17 36.86 -9.15 17.89
N TRP A 18 37.47 -9.11 16.70
CA TRP A 18 37.39 -10.20 15.74
C TRP A 18 38.07 -11.49 16.25
N ALA A 19 39.23 -11.37 16.88
CA ALA A 19 39.93 -12.53 17.47
C ALA A 19 39.11 -13.19 18.57
N VAL A 20 38.51 -12.40 19.49
CA VAL A 20 37.65 -12.93 20.56
C VAL A 20 36.40 -13.57 19.98
N ALA A 21 35.72 -12.94 19.03
CA ALA A 21 34.52 -13.51 18.43
C ALA A 21 34.81 -14.80 17.63
N GLY A 22 35.93 -14.84 16.90
CA GLY A 22 36.39 -16.03 16.20
C GLY A 22 36.74 -17.17 17.17
N LEU A 23 37.44 -16.88 18.27
CA LEU A 23 37.76 -17.86 19.30
C LEU A 23 36.52 -18.42 19.96
N LEU A 24 35.55 -17.57 20.34
CA LEU A 24 34.28 -18.01 20.90
C LEU A 24 33.52 -18.93 19.92
N TYR A 25 33.51 -18.56 18.63
CA TYR A 25 32.90 -19.39 17.60
C TYR A 25 33.56 -20.76 17.47
N LEU A 26 34.91 -20.83 17.49
CA LEU A 26 35.64 -22.09 17.44
C LEU A 26 35.41 -22.96 18.69
N ILE A 27 35.32 -22.35 19.86
CA ILE A 27 34.94 -23.09 21.09
C ILE A 27 33.49 -23.61 20.94
N GLY A 28 32.58 -22.80 20.43
CA GLY A 28 31.21 -23.23 20.17
C GLY A 28 31.13 -24.38 19.18
N LEU A 29 31.89 -24.30 18.09
CA LEU A 29 32.01 -25.32 17.04
C LEU A 29 32.49 -26.68 17.59
N GLY A 30 33.51 -26.65 18.45
CA GLY A 30 34.06 -27.88 19.10
C GLY A 30 33.09 -28.49 20.09
N GLY A 31 32.15 -27.78 20.65
CA GLY A 31 31.08 -28.32 21.50
C GLY A 31 29.78 -28.67 20.76
N ASP A 32 29.70 -28.43 19.45
CA ASP A 32 28.55 -28.73 18.60
C ASP A 32 28.91 -29.81 17.54
N SER A 33 29.18 -29.40 16.31
CA SER A 33 29.38 -30.29 15.17
C SER A 33 30.71 -31.03 15.19
N TYR A 34 31.70 -30.56 15.95
CA TYR A 34 33.04 -31.15 16.06
C TYR A 34 33.31 -31.79 17.43
N TYR A 35 32.28 -32.06 18.24
CA TYR A 35 32.43 -32.55 19.59
C TYR A 35 33.18 -33.91 19.65
N GLY A 36 32.90 -34.83 18.74
CA GLY A 36 33.59 -36.13 18.71
C GLY A 36 35.10 -36.05 18.48
N LEU A 37 35.59 -34.99 17.80
CA LEU A 37 37.02 -34.72 17.67
C LEU A 37 37.56 -33.95 18.91
N ALA A 38 36.87 -32.94 19.34
CA ALA A 38 37.28 -32.12 20.50
C ALA A 38 37.32 -32.93 21.79
N GLY A 39 36.37 -33.85 21.99
CA GLY A 39 36.29 -34.71 23.17
C GLY A 39 37.42 -35.73 23.27
N GLN A 40 38.11 -36.05 22.15
CA GLN A 40 39.26 -36.96 22.15
C GLN A 40 40.55 -36.26 22.57
N LEU A 41 40.61 -34.94 22.60
CA LEU A 41 41.79 -34.20 23.00
C LEU A 41 41.91 -34.14 24.52
N PRO A 42 43.08 -34.44 25.12
CA PRO A 42 43.28 -34.41 26.54
C PRO A 42 42.98 -33.07 27.14
N GLY A 43 42.08 -33.02 28.15
CA GLY A 43 41.63 -31.79 28.84
C GLY A 43 40.49 -31.02 28.16
N LEU A 44 40.30 -31.10 26.83
CA LEU A 44 39.20 -30.42 26.15
C LEU A 44 37.84 -31.09 26.43
N GLY A 45 37.82 -32.43 26.50
CA GLY A 45 36.62 -33.18 26.90
C GLY A 45 36.10 -32.76 28.28
N ALA A 46 37.01 -32.68 29.27
CA ALA A 46 36.66 -32.25 30.63
C ALA A 46 36.15 -30.78 30.65
N LEU A 47 36.75 -29.92 29.83
CA LEU A 47 36.28 -28.53 29.70
C LEU A 47 34.85 -28.47 29.16
N TYR A 48 34.53 -29.26 28.12
CA TYR A 48 33.17 -29.30 27.56
C TYR A 48 32.16 -29.91 28.51
N GLU A 49 32.52 -30.88 29.36
CA GLU A 49 31.64 -31.39 30.40
C GLU A 49 31.26 -30.26 31.38
N VAL A 50 32.20 -29.38 31.78
CA VAL A 50 31.93 -28.21 32.59
C VAL A 50 31.03 -27.21 31.87
N VAL A 51 31.28 -26.95 30.59
CA VAL A 51 30.42 -26.07 29.77
C VAL A 51 29.01 -26.62 29.66
N PHE A 52 28.83 -27.94 29.55
CA PHE A 52 27.51 -28.55 29.43
C PHE A 52 26.78 -28.67 30.78
N THR A 53 27.44 -28.53 31.94
CA THR A 53 26.75 -28.36 33.21
C THR A 53 26.11 -26.97 33.32
N LEU A 54 26.66 -25.98 32.64
CA LEU A 54 26.13 -24.61 32.64
C LEU A 54 25.15 -24.36 31.50
N TRP A 55 25.36 -24.97 30.34
CA TRP A 55 24.55 -24.83 29.12
C TRP A 55 24.42 -26.20 28.44
N ASP A 56 23.22 -26.62 28.09
CA ASP A 56 22.96 -27.89 27.40
C ASP A 56 23.66 -28.00 26.05
N TYR A 57 24.00 -26.84 25.43
CA TYR A 57 24.61 -26.73 24.11
C TYR A 57 25.41 -25.44 23.93
N THR A 58 26.40 -25.49 23.04
CA THR A 58 27.28 -24.33 22.74
C THR A 58 26.72 -23.41 21.64
N ARG A 59 25.65 -23.80 20.93
CA ARG A 59 24.95 -22.94 19.97
C ARG A 59 24.10 -21.86 20.64
N ASN A 60 24.66 -21.10 21.53
CA ASN A 60 23.97 -20.06 22.29
C ASN A 60 24.47 -18.65 21.91
N GLY A 61 23.86 -17.63 22.51
CA GLY A 61 24.20 -16.24 22.25
C GLY A 61 25.66 -15.87 22.57
N LEU A 62 26.31 -16.60 23.45
CA LEU A 62 27.71 -16.33 23.82
C LEU A 62 28.69 -16.76 22.72
N PHE A 63 28.54 -17.97 22.19
CA PHE A 63 29.49 -18.56 21.27
C PHE A 63 29.18 -18.24 19.79
N LEU A 64 27.92 -18.14 19.42
CA LEU A 64 27.49 -17.92 18.05
C LEU A 64 27.34 -16.44 17.67
N LEU A 65 26.64 -15.65 18.51
CA LEU A 65 26.19 -14.31 18.17
C LEU A 65 27.30 -13.29 17.92
N PRO A 66 28.42 -13.22 18.69
CA PRO A 66 29.45 -12.19 18.50
C PRO A 66 30.02 -12.14 17.08
N LEU A 67 30.32 -13.29 16.50
CA LEU A 67 30.89 -13.37 15.15
C LEU A 67 29.91 -12.84 14.10
N PHE A 68 28.64 -13.21 14.18
CA PHE A 68 27.62 -12.80 13.20
C PHE A 68 27.25 -11.32 13.36
N LEU A 69 27.31 -10.76 14.56
CA LEU A 69 27.16 -9.31 14.77
C LEU A 69 28.30 -8.53 14.11
N LEU A 70 29.54 -9.00 14.25
CA LEU A 70 30.71 -8.37 13.61
C LEU A 70 30.66 -8.52 12.08
N LEU A 71 30.25 -9.67 11.56
CA LEU A 71 30.03 -9.87 10.13
C LEU A 71 28.98 -8.88 9.60
N GLY A 72 27.85 -8.71 10.27
CA GLY A 72 26.83 -7.73 9.91
C GLY A 72 27.36 -6.30 9.97
N ALA A 73 28.10 -5.94 11.03
CA ALA A 73 28.70 -4.61 11.20
C ALA A 73 29.74 -4.29 10.10
N ALA A 74 30.43 -5.30 9.59
CA ALA A 74 31.43 -5.15 8.52
C ALA A 74 30.82 -4.71 7.17
N PHE A 75 29.53 -4.93 6.94
CA PHE A 75 28.82 -4.43 5.75
C PHE A 75 28.43 -2.95 5.86
N ALA A 76 28.26 -2.41 7.07
CA ALA A 76 27.74 -1.06 7.29
C ALA A 76 28.56 0.07 6.60
N PRO A 77 29.90 0.06 6.54
CA PRO A 77 30.70 1.08 5.88
C PRO A 77 30.98 0.80 4.39
N ARG A 78 30.54 -0.34 3.86
CA ARG A 78 30.86 -0.78 2.50
C ARG A 78 29.78 -0.38 1.50
N PRO A 79 30.11 -0.15 0.21
CA PRO A 79 29.12 -0.02 -0.83
C PRO A 79 28.31 -1.32 -0.93
N VAL A 80 27.05 -1.22 -1.44
CA VAL A 80 26.19 -2.38 -1.63
C VAL A 80 26.90 -3.42 -2.49
N PRO A 81 27.04 -4.66 -2.03
CA PRO A 81 27.74 -5.70 -2.78
C PRO A 81 27.03 -6.02 -4.10
N ALA A 82 27.79 -6.43 -5.11
CA ALA A 82 27.17 -6.89 -6.35
C ALA A 82 26.47 -8.26 -6.14
N ALA A 83 25.29 -8.43 -6.74
CA ALA A 83 24.47 -9.62 -6.56
C ALA A 83 25.19 -10.91 -7.03
N ARG A 84 25.81 -10.89 -8.23
CA ARG A 84 26.48 -12.05 -8.80
C ARG A 84 27.57 -12.65 -7.90
N PRO A 85 28.62 -11.93 -7.45
CA PRO A 85 29.63 -12.48 -6.57
C PRO A 85 29.07 -12.95 -5.23
N SER A 86 28.08 -12.25 -4.68
CA SER A 86 27.41 -12.64 -3.43
C SER A 86 26.65 -13.97 -3.60
N THR A 87 25.99 -14.17 -4.75
CA THR A 87 25.28 -15.41 -5.06
C THR A 87 26.27 -16.59 -5.18
N TRP A 88 27.39 -16.41 -5.89
CA TRP A 88 28.40 -17.47 -6.01
C TRP A 88 29.04 -17.80 -4.67
N LEU A 89 29.33 -16.80 -3.85
CA LEU A 89 29.87 -17.00 -2.51
C LEU A 89 28.90 -17.74 -1.60
N PHE A 90 27.62 -17.41 -1.67
CA PHE A 90 26.56 -18.11 -0.94
C PHE A 90 26.44 -19.57 -1.38
N LEU A 91 26.38 -19.83 -2.68
CA LEU A 91 26.26 -21.20 -3.21
C LEU A 91 27.51 -22.05 -2.91
N ALA A 92 28.70 -21.48 -3.04
CA ALA A 92 29.92 -22.14 -2.71
C ALA A 92 30.02 -22.45 -1.19
N GLY A 93 29.69 -21.49 -0.36
CA GLY A 93 29.64 -21.65 1.09
C GLY A 93 28.61 -22.70 1.51
N LEU A 94 27.42 -22.68 0.91
CA LEU A 94 26.36 -23.66 1.16
C LEU A 94 26.80 -25.08 0.75
N GLY A 95 27.41 -25.21 -0.44
CA GLY A 95 27.97 -26.49 -0.91
C GLY A 95 29.05 -27.02 0.02
N ALA A 96 30.00 -26.16 0.41
CA ALA A 96 31.07 -26.54 1.35
C ALA A 96 30.51 -26.97 2.72
N MET A 97 29.53 -26.21 3.26
CA MET A 97 28.85 -26.53 4.52
C MET A 97 28.07 -27.85 4.43
N THR A 98 27.45 -28.15 3.30
CA THR A 98 26.75 -29.42 3.08
C THR A 98 27.72 -30.60 3.03
N LEU A 99 28.86 -30.43 2.34
CA LEU A 99 29.92 -31.47 2.30
C LEU A 99 30.54 -31.66 3.69
N GLU A 100 30.80 -30.60 4.42
CA GLU A 100 31.25 -30.63 5.82
C GLU A 100 30.27 -31.43 6.69
N SER A 101 28.99 -31.11 6.64
CA SER A 101 27.93 -31.79 7.38
C SER A 101 27.90 -33.28 7.05
N LEU A 102 27.94 -33.64 5.76
CA LEU A 102 27.93 -35.03 5.33
C LEU A 102 29.18 -35.79 5.85
N ALA A 103 30.36 -35.20 5.75
CA ALA A 103 31.61 -35.81 6.21
C ALA A 103 31.60 -36.03 7.73
N LEU A 104 31.14 -35.06 8.51
CA LEU A 104 31.04 -35.15 9.97
C LEU A 104 30.03 -36.25 10.40
N HIS A 105 28.86 -36.29 9.73
CA HIS A 105 27.83 -37.30 10.01
C HIS A 105 28.29 -38.73 9.68
N THR A 106 28.93 -38.92 8.51
CA THR A 106 29.45 -40.25 8.14
C THR A 106 30.53 -40.75 9.10
N ALA A 107 31.27 -39.83 9.73
CA ALA A 107 32.27 -40.12 10.75
C ALA A 107 31.69 -40.23 12.19
N GLY A 108 30.40 -39.98 12.40
CA GLY A 108 29.76 -40.03 13.74
C GLY A 108 30.27 -38.98 14.74
N ILE A 109 30.79 -37.87 14.26
CA ILE A 109 31.48 -36.84 15.07
C ILE A 109 30.52 -35.86 15.76
N PRO A 110 29.37 -35.42 15.15
CA PRO A 110 28.54 -34.34 15.71
C PRO A 110 27.78 -34.77 16.96
N ARG A 111 27.76 -33.87 17.95
CA ARG A 111 26.78 -33.93 19.06
C ARG A 111 25.48 -33.25 18.69
N HIS A 112 25.62 -32.10 17.96
CA HIS A 112 24.53 -31.32 17.40
C HIS A 112 24.93 -30.76 16.01
N ASP A 113 23.95 -30.36 15.17
CA ASP A 113 24.13 -30.00 13.78
C ASP A 113 23.79 -28.53 13.54
N SER A 114 24.44 -27.62 14.25
CA SER A 114 24.02 -26.22 14.21
C SER A 114 25.15 -25.26 13.94
N MET A 115 26.39 -25.63 14.16
CA MET A 115 27.58 -24.80 13.97
C MET A 115 28.58 -25.50 13.05
N TYR A 116 28.84 -24.91 11.89
CA TYR A 116 29.74 -25.47 10.89
C TYR A 116 30.85 -24.47 10.55
N LEU A 117 32.03 -24.94 10.14
CA LEU A 117 33.18 -24.11 9.80
C LEU A 117 32.85 -23.15 8.64
N PHE A 118 32.09 -23.64 7.64
CA PHE A 118 31.70 -22.83 6.47
C PHE A 118 30.43 -21.99 6.68
N LEU A 119 29.75 -22.06 7.83
CA LEU A 119 28.57 -21.27 8.12
C LEU A 119 28.82 -19.75 8.04
N PRO A 120 29.92 -19.18 8.60
CA PRO A 120 30.19 -17.73 8.48
C PRO A 120 30.37 -17.29 7.02
N LEU A 121 31.00 -18.10 6.17
CA LEU A 121 31.17 -17.83 4.74
C LEU A 121 29.83 -17.83 4.00
N THR A 122 29.01 -18.84 4.27
CA THR A 122 27.65 -18.96 3.72
C THR A 122 26.81 -17.74 4.10
N MET A 123 26.84 -17.35 5.36
CA MET A 123 26.10 -16.18 5.86
C MET A 123 26.62 -14.86 5.28
N TRP A 124 27.93 -14.72 5.07
CA TRP A 124 28.50 -13.55 4.39
C TRP A 124 27.97 -13.41 2.97
N GLY A 125 27.96 -14.50 2.20
CA GLY A 125 27.37 -14.54 0.85
C GLY A 125 25.89 -14.20 0.85
N LEU A 126 25.11 -14.81 1.76
CA LEU A 126 23.68 -14.55 1.92
C LEU A 126 23.39 -13.10 2.28
N PHE A 127 24.10 -12.52 3.24
CA PHE A 127 23.96 -11.11 3.60
C PHE A 127 24.25 -10.19 2.43
N GLY A 128 25.34 -10.45 1.69
CA GLY A 128 25.68 -9.68 0.49
C GLY A 128 24.60 -9.77 -0.58
N LEU A 129 24.02 -10.94 -0.80
CA LEU A 129 22.93 -11.17 -1.75
C LEU A 129 21.66 -10.42 -1.32
N LEU A 130 21.26 -10.52 -0.05
CA LEU A 130 20.07 -9.83 0.48
C LEU A 130 20.20 -8.31 0.41
N LEU A 131 21.40 -7.74 0.62
CA LEU A 131 21.67 -6.32 0.47
C LEU A 131 21.63 -5.87 -0.99
N ALA A 132 22.03 -6.73 -1.93
CA ALA A 132 22.02 -6.46 -3.37
C ALA A 132 20.60 -6.48 -3.98
N VAL A 133 19.66 -7.18 -3.34
CA VAL A 133 18.27 -7.20 -3.78
C VAL A 133 17.60 -5.88 -3.36
N ASN A 134 17.20 -5.07 -4.35
CA ASN A 134 16.39 -3.87 -4.13
C ASN A 134 14.97 -4.24 -3.67
N GLY A 135 14.85 -4.78 -2.49
CA GLY A 135 13.59 -4.95 -1.79
C GLY A 135 13.10 -3.59 -1.31
N GLY A 136 11.86 -3.21 -1.65
CA GLY A 136 11.25 -2.01 -1.14
C GLY A 136 11.38 -1.93 0.40
N GLN A 137 11.59 -0.73 0.93
CA GLN A 137 11.68 -0.49 2.38
C GLN A 137 10.30 -0.66 3.06
N ASP A 138 9.68 -1.83 2.88
CA ASP A 138 8.40 -2.10 3.51
C ASP A 138 8.59 -2.38 5.01
N ARG A 139 8.15 -1.40 5.80
CA ARG A 139 8.17 -1.48 7.28
C ARG A 139 7.32 -2.66 7.80
N ALA A 140 6.30 -3.07 7.04
CA ALA A 140 5.46 -4.21 7.41
C ALA A 140 6.25 -5.52 7.34
N VAL A 141 7.02 -5.73 6.27
CA VAL A 141 7.88 -6.92 6.10
C VAL A 141 8.92 -7.01 7.22
N ARG A 142 9.58 -5.90 7.57
CA ARG A 142 10.56 -5.88 8.68
C ARG A 142 9.94 -6.21 10.03
N ARG A 143 8.73 -5.69 10.31
CA ARG A 143 7.99 -6.02 11.55
C ARG A 143 7.57 -7.48 11.58
N THR A 144 7.07 -8.00 10.47
CA THR A 144 6.71 -9.42 10.35
C THR A 144 7.92 -10.30 10.59
N ALA A 145 9.07 -10.01 9.96
CA ALA A 145 10.31 -10.79 10.16
C ALA A 145 10.77 -10.78 11.63
N ALA A 146 10.74 -9.61 12.28
CA ALA A 146 11.08 -9.50 13.71
C ALA A 146 10.12 -10.30 14.60
N LEU A 147 8.80 -10.25 14.33
CA LEU A 147 7.82 -11.02 15.05
C LEU A 147 7.96 -12.52 14.82
N VAL A 148 8.21 -12.96 13.60
CA VAL A 148 8.49 -14.36 13.28
C VAL A 148 9.70 -14.84 14.09
N TYR A 149 10.78 -14.05 14.13
CA TYR A 149 11.97 -14.38 14.92
C TYR A 149 11.68 -14.54 16.42
N ILE A 150 10.82 -13.71 16.99
CA ILE A 150 10.44 -13.79 18.40
C ILE A 150 9.48 -14.95 18.67
N LEU A 151 8.56 -15.23 17.73
CA LEU A 151 7.46 -16.18 17.94
C LEU A 151 7.79 -17.62 17.54
N HIS A 152 8.77 -17.83 16.61
CA HIS A 152 9.04 -19.18 16.12
C HIS A 152 9.39 -20.22 17.21
N PRO A 153 10.11 -19.89 18.31
CA PRO A 153 10.36 -20.88 19.34
C PRO A 153 9.07 -21.36 20.03
N TRP A 154 8.11 -20.44 20.23
CA TRP A 154 6.79 -20.76 20.77
C TRP A 154 5.97 -21.59 19.79
N CYS A 155 6.08 -21.30 18.49
CA CYS A 155 5.44 -22.10 17.46
C CYS A 155 6.02 -23.54 17.41
N ILE A 156 7.33 -23.71 17.60
CA ILE A 156 7.96 -25.03 17.71
C ILE A 156 7.38 -25.78 18.91
N VAL A 157 7.29 -25.14 20.07
CA VAL A 157 6.70 -25.74 21.28
C VAL A 157 5.24 -26.14 21.05
N ALA A 158 4.46 -25.27 20.42
CA ALA A 158 3.06 -25.54 20.12
C ALA A 158 2.89 -26.72 19.14
N VAL A 159 3.70 -26.78 18.06
CA VAL A 159 3.68 -27.88 17.09
C VAL A 159 4.09 -29.20 17.74
N ARG A 160 5.13 -29.18 18.59
CA ARG A 160 5.56 -30.37 19.34
C ARG A 160 4.50 -30.86 20.33
N GLY A 161 3.85 -29.93 21.02
CA GLY A 161 2.74 -30.24 21.93
C GLY A 161 1.55 -30.86 21.17
N ALA A 162 1.14 -30.25 20.07
CA ALA A 162 0.07 -30.77 19.22
C ALA A 162 0.42 -32.16 18.63
N ALA A 163 1.66 -32.33 18.16
CA ALA A 163 2.14 -33.61 17.63
C ALA A 163 2.10 -34.73 18.68
N ARG A 164 2.40 -34.41 19.95
CA ARG A 164 2.32 -35.35 21.08
C ARG A 164 0.88 -35.75 21.36
N PHE A 165 -0.03 -34.76 21.37
CA PHE A 165 -1.44 -34.99 21.65
C PHE A 165 -2.12 -35.79 20.52
N LEU A 166 -1.77 -35.55 19.26
CA LEU A 166 -2.34 -36.19 18.08
C LEU A 166 -1.64 -37.52 17.70
N GLY A 167 -0.61 -37.97 18.42
CA GLY A 167 0.15 -39.17 18.07
C GLY A 167 0.99 -39.06 16.81
N LEU A 168 1.23 -37.84 16.28
CA LEU A 168 1.93 -37.57 15.01
C LEU A 168 3.40 -37.18 15.21
N ARG A 169 4.05 -37.68 16.28
CA ARG A 169 5.39 -37.27 16.68
C ARG A 169 6.45 -37.60 15.61
N GLY A 170 6.41 -38.81 15.03
CA GLY A 170 7.32 -39.23 13.98
C GLY A 170 7.25 -38.34 12.74
N LEU A 171 6.05 -37.83 12.38
CA LEU A 171 5.85 -36.97 11.21
C LEU A 171 6.22 -35.50 11.47
N LEU A 172 5.72 -34.92 12.58
CA LEU A 172 5.79 -33.47 12.81
C LEU A 172 7.01 -33.03 13.63
N VAL A 173 7.70 -33.95 14.31
CA VAL A 173 8.85 -33.63 15.18
C VAL A 173 10.13 -34.27 14.69
N GLU A 174 10.10 -35.53 14.32
CA GLU A 174 11.29 -36.31 13.92
C GLU A 174 11.66 -36.06 12.46
N ASN A 175 10.69 -35.73 11.61
CA ASN A 175 10.96 -35.28 10.24
C ASN A 175 11.24 -33.78 10.20
N SER A 176 12.51 -33.42 10.06
CA SER A 176 12.97 -32.02 10.05
C SER A 176 12.37 -31.17 8.93
N LEU A 177 12.14 -31.74 7.75
CA LEU A 177 11.54 -31.02 6.60
C LEU A 177 10.07 -30.71 6.86
N VAL A 178 9.31 -31.69 7.38
CA VAL A 178 7.90 -31.49 7.72
C VAL A 178 7.76 -30.52 8.87
N ASN A 179 8.60 -30.64 9.91
CA ASN A 179 8.62 -29.69 11.01
C ASN A 179 8.84 -28.24 10.50
N PHE A 180 9.85 -28.04 9.66
CA PHE A 180 10.13 -26.73 9.08
C PHE A 180 8.97 -26.20 8.23
N ALA A 181 8.40 -27.06 7.36
CA ALA A 181 7.28 -26.71 6.48
C ALA A 181 5.99 -26.36 7.25
N VAL A 182 5.84 -26.82 8.49
CA VAL A 182 4.69 -26.46 9.35
C VAL A 182 4.99 -25.26 10.24
N VAL A 183 6.15 -25.22 10.89
CA VAL A 183 6.52 -24.16 11.84
C VAL A 183 6.68 -22.81 11.17
N VAL A 184 7.28 -22.74 9.97
CA VAL A 184 7.51 -21.46 9.29
C VAL A 184 6.21 -20.77 8.88
N PRO A 185 5.29 -21.42 8.13
CA PRO A 185 4.01 -20.80 7.80
C PRO A 185 3.18 -20.47 9.04
N PHE A 186 3.19 -21.31 10.07
CA PHE A 186 2.47 -21.04 11.31
C PHE A 186 3.02 -19.80 12.02
N SER A 187 4.34 -19.65 12.11
CA SER A 187 4.99 -18.46 12.70
C SER A 187 4.68 -17.18 11.90
N VAL A 188 4.66 -17.25 10.57
CA VAL A 188 4.28 -16.14 9.69
C VAL A 188 2.81 -15.78 9.88
N ALA A 189 1.90 -16.75 9.88
CA ALA A 189 0.47 -16.52 10.09
C ALA A 189 0.19 -15.90 11.46
N LEU A 190 0.85 -16.39 12.52
CA LEU A 190 0.72 -15.84 13.89
C LEU A 190 1.26 -14.40 13.97
N ALA A 191 2.38 -14.11 13.31
CA ALA A 191 2.95 -12.76 13.24
C ALA A 191 1.99 -11.78 12.52
N PHE A 192 1.37 -12.19 11.42
CA PHE A 192 0.34 -11.39 10.73
C PHE A 192 -0.92 -11.19 11.58
N ALA A 193 -1.40 -12.24 12.27
CA ALA A 193 -2.55 -12.15 13.16
C ALA A 193 -2.28 -11.16 14.31
N LEU A 194 -1.12 -11.24 14.95
CA LEU A 194 -0.73 -10.30 16.02
C LEU A 194 -0.58 -8.86 15.50
N GLN A 195 -0.03 -8.66 14.30
CA GLN A 195 0.02 -7.33 13.68
C GLN A 195 -1.37 -6.76 13.41
N SER A 196 -2.32 -7.57 12.97
CA SER A 196 -3.68 -7.12 12.72
C SER A 196 -4.43 -6.75 14.00
N LEU A 197 -4.17 -7.49 15.08
CA LEU A 197 -4.77 -7.25 16.41
C LEU A 197 -4.13 -6.06 17.14
N THR A 198 -2.81 -5.87 17.00
CA THR A 198 -2.08 -4.79 17.66
C THR A 198 -2.01 -3.49 16.86
N GLY A 199 -2.76 -3.40 15.78
CA GLY A 199 -2.72 -2.38 14.72
C GLY A 199 -2.96 -0.92 15.11
N ARG A 200 -2.71 -0.50 16.36
CA ARG A 200 -2.41 0.92 16.65
C ARG A 200 -1.04 1.24 16.07
N ARG A 201 -1.03 1.83 14.87
CA ARG A 201 0.17 2.41 14.27
C ARG A 201 0.67 3.51 15.21
N THR A 202 1.58 3.17 16.12
CA THR A 202 2.33 4.19 16.83
C THR A 202 3.15 4.94 15.79
N LEU A 203 2.90 6.24 15.68
CA LEU A 203 3.66 7.10 14.79
C LEU A 203 5.14 7.09 15.24
N PRO A 204 6.09 7.07 14.30
CA PRO A 204 7.49 7.21 14.66
C PRO A 204 7.70 8.46 15.54
N PRO A 205 8.59 8.42 16.52
CA PRO A 205 8.80 9.54 17.45
C PRO A 205 9.31 10.82 16.76
N ASP A 206 9.87 10.71 15.57
CA ASP A 206 10.37 11.81 14.74
C ASP A 206 9.28 12.48 13.89
N VAL A 207 8.08 11.94 13.84
CA VAL A 207 6.96 12.56 13.12
C VAL A 207 6.41 13.72 13.94
N ARG A 208 6.56 14.94 13.43
CA ARG A 208 6.09 16.18 14.08
C ARG A 208 4.65 16.53 13.74
N ALA A 209 4.24 16.29 12.50
CA ALA A 209 2.88 16.53 12.04
C ALA A 209 2.39 15.38 11.17
N TRP A 210 1.09 15.07 11.25
CA TRP A 210 0.46 14.02 10.45
C TRP A 210 -1.00 14.33 10.19
N ARG A 211 -1.53 13.71 9.17
CA ARG A 211 -2.97 13.69 8.89
C ARG A 211 -3.60 12.39 9.39
N GLU A 212 -4.72 12.51 10.04
CA GLU A 212 -5.57 11.40 10.44
C GLU A 212 -6.78 11.34 9.52
N ILE A 213 -7.07 10.18 8.94
CA ILE A 213 -8.20 9.98 8.04
C ILE A 213 -9.23 9.10 8.75
N ASN A 214 -10.41 9.69 9.01
CA ASN A 214 -11.52 9.02 9.67
C ASN A 214 -12.42 8.33 8.64
N LEU A 215 -12.16 7.04 8.39
CA LEU A 215 -12.96 6.25 7.45
C LEU A 215 -14.39 5.98 7.94
N ALA A 216 -14.67 6.12 9.25
CA ALA A 216 -16.05 6.04 9.77
C ALA A 216 -16.85 7.26 9.37
N ALA A 217 -16.26 8.47 9.48
CA ALA A 217 -16.87 9.70 8.97
C ALA A 217 -17.13 9.63 7.46
N LEU A 218 -16.17 9.08 6.68
CA LEU A 218 -16.36 8.88 5.24
C LEU A 218 -17.58 7.98 4.94
N ARG A 219 -17.74 6.86 5.67
CA ARG A 219 -18.91 5.99 5.53
C ARG A 219 -20.22 6.71 5.85
N GLN A 220 -20.25 7.46 6.96
CA GLN A 220 -21.42 8.23 7.35
C GLN A 220 -21.78 9.28 6.30
N ASN A 221 -20.81 10.07 5.82
CA ASN A 221 -21.04 11.04 4.76
C ASN A 221 -21.56 10.39 3.48
N THR A 222 -21.01 9.21 3.12
CA THR A 222 -21.46 8.46 1.94
C THR A 222 -22.92 8.02 2.07
N ALA A 223 -23.34 7.56 3.25
CA ALA A 223 -24.74 7.21 3.51
C ALA A 223 -25.65 8.42 3.38
N LEU A 224 -25.31 9.54 4.05
CA LEU A 224 -26.07 10.78 3.98
C LEU A 224 -26.22 11.29 2.54
N LEU A 225 -25.14 11.24 1.76
CA LEU A 225 -25.19 11.66 0.35
C LEU A 225 -26.03 10.70 -0.51
N ARG A 226 -26.03 9.41 -0.22
CA ARG A 226 -26.88 8.45 -0.91
C ARG A 226 -28.34 8.67 -0.59
N ASP A 227 -28.67 8.93 0.68
CA ASP A 227 -30.03 9.20 1.13
C ASP A 227 -30.58 10.56 0.58
N ALA A 228 -29.68 11.50 0.30
CA ALA A 228 -30.03 12.78 -0.33
C ALA A 228 -30.27 12.70 -1.84
N LEU A 229 -29.90 11.58 -2.48
CA LEU A 229 -30.07 11.35 -3.91
C LEU A 229 -31.33 10.52 -4.19
N PRO A 230 -32.03 10.77 -5.30
CA PRO A 230 -33.11 9.86 -5.75
C PRO A 230 -32.58 8.43 -5.92
N ALA A 231 -33.42 7.43 -5.68
CA ALA A 231 -33.05 6.02 -5.79
C ALA A 231 -32.51 5.63 -7.19
N SER A 232 -32.92 6.34 -8.24
CA SER A 232 -32.43 6.16 -9.61
C SER A 232 -31.09 6.85 -9.89
N CYS A 233 -30.58 7.66 -8.96
CA CYS A 233 -29.35 8.42 -9.13
C CYS A 233 -28.19 7.76 -8.38
N ALA A 234 -27.26 7.15 -9.12
CA ALA A 234 -26.09 6.51 -8.53
C ALA A 234 -25.06 7.52 -7.98
N LEU A 235 -24.38 7.17 -6.90
CA LEU A 235 -23.28 7.97 -6.37
C LEU A 235 -21.98 7.62 -7.11
N MET A 236 -21.43 8.58 -7.87
CA MET A 236 -20.11 8.49 -8.50
C MET A 236 -19.10 9.23 -7.62
N ALA A 237 -18.30 8.50 -6.87
CA ALA A 237 -17.35 9.07 -5.92
C ALA A 237 -16.14 9.70 -6.64
N VAL A 238 -15.94 11.01 -6.45
CA VAL A 238 -14.79 11.73 -6.99
C VAL A 238 -13.60 11.59 -6.05
N VAL A 239 -12.58 10.82 -6.49
CA VAL A 239 -11.38 10.48 -5.70
C VAL A 239 -10.09 10.98 -6.37
N LYS A 240 -10.19 12.01 -7.23
CA LYS A 240 -9.06 12.67 -7.88
C LYS A 240 -8.11 13.32 -6.88
N ALA A 241 -6.89 13.67 -7.32
CA ALA A 241 -5.85 14.31 -6.50
C ALA A 241 -5.59 13.57 -5.18
N ASP A 242 -5.37 12.24 -5.29
CA ASP A 242 -5.23 11.31 -4.16
C ASP A 242 -6.41 11.40 -3.16
N ALA A 243 -7.65 11.45 -3.67
CA ALA A 243 -8.88 11.68 -2.89
C ALA A 243 -8.81 13.01 -2.11
N TYR A 244 -8.47 14.10 -2.82
CA TYR A 244 -8.26 15.42 -2.22
C TYR A 244 -7.26 15.38 -1.04
N GLY A 245 -6.21 14.59 -1.17
CA GLY A 245 -5.20 14.41 -0.15
C GLY A 245 -5.51 13.41 0.96
N HIS A 246 -6.67 12.74 0.92
CA HIS A 246 -7.08 11.76 1.94
C HIS A 246 -6.48 10.35 1.71
N GLY A 247 -5.88 10.10 0.53
CA GLY A 247 -5.39 8.81 0.12
C GLY A 247 -6.42 8.04 -0.72
N ALA A 248 -6.29 8.09 -2.05
CA ALA A 248 -7.28 7.54 -2.99
C ALA A 248 -7.55 6.04 -2.78
N VAL A 249 -6.52 5.23 -2.51
CA VAL A 249 -6.68 3.78 -2.37
C VAL A 249 -7.49 3.39 -1.13
N PRO A 250 -7.15 3.83 0.11
CA PRO A 250 -7.95 3.48 1.28
C PRO A 250 -9.37 4.06 1.20
N VAL A 251 -9.54 5.27 0.66
CA VAL A 251 -10.86 5.89 0.44
C VAL A 251 -11.69 5.06 -0.53
N ALA A 252 -11.18 4.77 -1.73
CA ALA A 252 -11.93 4.02 -2.74
C ALA A 252 -12.26 2.58 -2.28
N ARG A 253 -11.35 1.90 -1.55
CA ARG A 253 -11.64 0.59 -0.95
C ARG A 253 -12.77 0.66 0.07
N THR A 254 -12.81 1.69 0.89
CA THR A 254 -13.89 1.90 1.86
C THR A 254 -15.19 2.13 1.14
N LEU A 255 -15.23 3.06 0.19
CA LEU A 255 -16.43 3.36 -0.62
C LEU A 255 -16.93 2.14 -1.39
N GLN A 256 -16.02 1.33 -1.97
CA GLN A 256 -16.40 0.09 -2.66
C GLN A 256 -17.06 -0.93 -1.71
N ARG A 257 -16.61 -1.02 -0.44
CA ARG A 257 -17.25 -1.87 0.58
C ARG A 257 -18.63 -1.37 0.97
N GLU A 258 -18.83 -0.05 0.96
CA GLU A 258 -20.14 0.58 1.15
C GLU A 258 -21.03 0.50 -0.11
N GLY A 259 -20.64 -0.26 -1.14
CA GLY A 259 -21.43 -0.50 -2.34
C GLY A 259 -21.30 0.56 -3.43
N VAL A 260 -20.37 1.52 -3.33
CA VAL A 260 -20.10 2.46 -4.43
C VAL A 260 -19.46 1.71 -5.59
N ARG A 261 -20.03 1.88 -6.78
CA ARG A 261 -19.59 1.21 -8.01
C ARG A 261 -19.02 2.17 -9.06
N LEU A 262 -19.27 3.46 -8.91
CA LEU A 262 -18.82 4.49 -9.83
C LEU A 262 -17.77 5.38 -9.14
N PHE A 263 -16.64 5.56 -9.79
CA PHE A 263 -15.54 6.40 -9.30
C PHE A 263 -15.13 7.39 -10.39
N ALA A 264 -14.62 8.55 -10.00
CA ALA A 264 -14.07 9.52 -10.92
C ALA A 264 -12.71 10.02 -10.44
N VAL A 265 -11.76 10.10 -11.37
CA VAL A 265 -10.38 10.55 -11.17
C VAL A 265 -10.01 11.67 -12.14
N ALA A 266 -8.89 12.35 -11.93
CA ALA A 266 -8.47 13.43 -12.81
C ALA A 266 -7.71 12.93 -14.05
N CYS A 267 -6.91 11.88 -13.93
CA CYS A 267 -6.02 11.43 -15.00
C CYS A 267 -5.85 9.91 -15.03
N LEU A 268 -5.25 9.42 -16.13
CA LEU A 268 -4.99 8.01 -16.39
C LEU A 268 -4.19 7.33 -15.27
N SER A 269 -3.15 7.97 -14.77
CA SER A 269 -2.27 7.39 -13.73
C SER A 269 -3.00 7.14 -12.41
N GLU A 270 -3.94 8.00 -12.03
CA GLU A 270 -4.81 7.82 -10.87
C GLU A 270 -5.74 6.62 -11.06
N GLY A 271 -6.36 6.49 -12.24
CA GLY A 271 -7.20 5.35 -12.59
C GLY A 271 -6.43 4.02 -12.54
N ILE A 272 -5.24 3.97 -13.12
CA ILE A 272 -4.35 2.80 -13.07
C ILE A 272 -3.98 2.45 -11.62
N ARG A 273 -3.67 3.45 -10.78
CA ARG A 273 -3.37 3.24 -9.36
C ARG A 273 -4.53 2.57 -8.61
N LEU A 274 -5.76 3.02 -8.87
CA LEU A 274 -6.95 2.40 -8.30
C LEU A 274 -7.15 0.96 -8.79
N ARG A 275 -6.98 0.69 -10.09
CA ARG A 275 -7.07 -0.66 -10.65
C ARG A 275 -6.02 -1.61 -10.04
N LYS A 276 -4.75 -1.17 -9.94
CA LYS A 276 -3.68 -1.93 -9.26
C LYS A 276 -4.00 -2.22 -7.80
N ALA A 277 -4.78 -1.34 -7.15
CA ALA A 277 -5.23 -1.53 -5.77
C ALA A 277 -6.48 -2.42 -5.63
N GLY A 278 -7.02 -2.98 -6.73
CA GLY A 278 -8.16 -3.89 -6.73
C GLY A 278 -9.53 -3.22 -6.72
N ILE A 279 -9.64 -1.95 -7.10
CA ILE A 279 -10.94 -1.27 -7.27
C ILE A 279 -11.60 -1.80 -8.55
N ARG A 280 -12.83 -2.35 -8.40
CA ARG A 280 -13.55 -3.08 -9.46
C ARG A 280 -14.63 -2.27 -10.17
N GLY A 281 -15.21 -1.25 -9.53
CA GLY A 281 -16.27 -0.42 -10.12
C GLY A 281 -15.81 0.33 -11.38
N ASP A 282 -16.70 1.05 -12.04
CA ASP A 282 -16.34 1.88 -13.19
C ASP A 282 -15.52 3.09 -12.72
N ILE A 283 -14.50 3.42 -13.49
CA ILE A 283 -13.62 4.56 -13.20
C ILE A 283 -13.61 5.48 -14.41
N LEU A 284 -14.19 6.67 -14.25
CA LEU A 284 -14.19 7.74 -15.23
C LEU A 284 -13.00 8.68 -15.00
N ILE A 285 -12.26 8.96 -16.05
CA ILE A 285 -11.22 10.01 -16.07
C ILE A 285 -11.90 11.31 -16.49
N LEU A 286 -12.00 12.27 -15.59
CA LEU A 286 -12.66 13.57 -15.83
C LEU A 286 -11.84 14.54 -16.67
N GLY A 287 -10.51 14.38 -16.68
CA GLY A 287 -9.61 15.21 -17.45
C GLY A 287 -9.35 14.65 -18.86
N TRP A 288 -8.64 15.44 -19.65
CA TRP A 288 -8.16 15.02 -20.95
C TRP A 288 -7.15 13.87 -20.84
N THR A 289 -7.22 12.92 -21.75
CA THR A 289 -6.29 11.79 -21.84
C THR A 289 -5.70 11.75 -23.25
N ASP A 290 -4.37 11.72 -23.36
CA ASP A 290 -3.68 11.62 -24.65
C ASP A 290 -4.23 10.42 -25.46
N PRO A 291 -4.69 10.62 -26.71
CA PRO A 291 -5.20 9.55 -27.56
C PRO A 291 -4.23 8.37 -27.71
N ALA A 292 -2.92 8.60 -27.71
CA ALA A 292 -1.91 7.53 -27.73
C ALA A 292 -2.01 6.56 -26.55
N GLN A 293 -2.72 6.94 -25.47
CA GLN A 293 -2.97 6.10 -24.30
C GLN A 293 -4.21 5.19 -24.42
N ALA A 294 -4.89 5.16 -25.57
CA ALA A 294 -6.05 4.29 -25.83
C ALA A 294 -5.79 2.81 -25.47
N PRO A 295 -4.63 2.20 -25.79
CA PRO A 295 -4.30 0.85 -25.34
C PRO A 295 -4.28 0.69 -23.81
N ALA A 296 -3.81 1.71 -23.08
CA ALA A 296 -3.80 1.69 -21.62
C ALA A 296 -5.21 1.82 -21.04
N LEU A 297 -6.06 2.69 -21.60
CA LEU A 297 -7.47 2.80 -21.21
C LEU A 297 -8.18 1.45 -21.33
N ARG A 298 -8.02 0.77 -22.46
CA ARG A 298 -8.58 -0.58 -22.68
C ARG A 298 -8.03 -1.60 -21.70
N ARG A 299 -6.69 -1.68 -21.57
CA ARG A 299 -6.01 -2.66 -20.68
C ARG A 299 -6.51 -2.55 -19.25
N TRP A 300 -6.66 -1.32 -18.74
CA TRP A 300 -7.07 -1.06 -17.36
C TRP A 300 -8.58 -0.89 -17.19
N ARG A 301 -9.36 -1.08 -18.26
CA ARG A 301 -10.84 -0.94 -18.25
C ARG A 301 -11.27 0.41 -17.66
N LEU A 302 -10.62 1.49 -18.08
CA LEU A 302 -10.95 2.85 -17.68
C LEU A 302 -11.85 3.50 -18.73
N CYS A 303 -12.71 4.41 -18.26
CA CYS A 303 -13.57 5.23 -19.11
C CYS A 303 -12.94 6.61 -19.25
N ALA A 304 -12.78 7.12 -20.45
CA ALA A 304 -12.22 8.44 -20.70
C ALA A 304 -13.32 9.48 -20.94
N THR A 305 -13.05 10.74 -20.61
CA THR A 305 -13.86 11.86 -21.06
C THR A 305 -13.44 12.25 -22.48
N VAL A 306 -14.39 12.38 -23.39
CA VAL A 306 -14.19 13.08 -24.66
C VAL A 306 -14.32 14.58 -24.38
N ALA A 307 -13.21 15.30 -24.46
CA ALA A 307 -13.11 16.70 -24.06
C ALA A 307 -13.62 17.67 -25.15
N ASP A 308 -13.47 17.29 -26.41
CA ASP A 308 -13.96 17.98 -27.62
C ASP A 308 -14.06 16.98 -28.78
N ALA A 309 -14.54 17.42 -29.94
CA ALA A 309 -14.75 16.55 -31.09
C ALA A 309 -13.45 15.99 -31.68
N ASP A 310 -12.40 16.79 -31.76
CA ASP A 310 -11.12 16.37 -32.33
C ASP A 310 -10.45 15.33 -31.41
N HIS A 311 -10.57 15.49 -30.10
CA HIS A 311 -10.14 14.48 -29.13
C HIS A 311 -10.88 13.15 -29.35
N GLY A 312 -12.21 13.18 -29.55
CA GLY A 312 -13.00 11.98 -29.84
C GLY A 312 -12.53 11.27 -31.13
N ARG A 313 -12.34 12.02 -32.22
CA ARG A 313 -11.82 11.50 -33.48
C ARG A 313 -10.41 10.91 -33.31
N ALA A 314 -9.53 11.61 -32.61
CA ALA A 314 -8.15 11.16 -32.36
C ALA A 314 -8.11 9.88 -31.48
N LEU A 315 -8.99 9.73 -30.50
CA LEU A 315 -9.13 8.48 -29.72
C LEU A 315 -9.61 7.33 -30.62
N SER A 316 -10.63 7.56 -31.46
CA SER A 316 -11.12 6.54 -32.39
C SER A 316 -10.07 6.13 -33.42
N ALA A 317 -9.28 7.08 -33.90
CA ALA A 317 -8.20 6.85 -34.89
C ALA A 317 -7.08 5.92 -34.37
N GLN A 318 -7.00 5.67 -33.05
CA GLN A 318 -6.04 4.70 -32.50
C GLN A 318 -6.39 3.24 -32.82
N GLY A 319 -7.56 2.95 -33.40
CA GLY A 319 -7.97 1.58 -33.76
C GLY A 319 -8.24 0.65 -32.58
N VAL A 320 -8.32 1.19 -31.36
CA VAL A 320 -8.54 0.44 -30.12
C VAL A 320 -9.88 0.84 -29.51
N PRO A 321 -10.79 -0.11 -29.21
CA PRO A 321 -12.06 0.21 -28.56
C PRO A 321 -11.85 0.84 -27.20
N VAL A 322 -12.37 2.06 -26.98
CA VAL A 322 -12.30 2.85 -25.76
C VAL A 322 -13.70 3.16 -25.25
N ARG A 323 -13.94 2.93 -23.95
CA ARG A 323 -15.15 3.37 -23.25
C ARG A 323 -15.03 4.86 -22.97
N VAL A 324 -16.07 5.63 -23.29
CA VAL A 324 -16.04 7.09 -23.13
C VAL A 324 -17.35 7.63 -22.56
N HIS A 325 -17.22 8.77 -21.84
CA HIS A 325 -18.33 9.69 -21.61
C HIS A 325 -18.09 10.96 -22.42
N LEU A 326 -19.12 11.43 -23.12
CA LEU A 326 -19.09 12.70 -23.83
C LEU A 326 -19.33 13.85 -22.86
N ALA A 327 -18.41 14.78 -22.80
CA ALA A 327 -18.62 16.04 -22.08
C ALA A 327 -19.40 17.02 -22.97
N VAL A 328 -20.46 17.61 -22.42
CA VAL A 328 -21.25 18.67 -23.08
C VAL A 328 -20.99 19.98 -22.38
N ASP A 329 -20.54 20.97 -23.11
CA ASP A 329 -20.42 22.34 -22.57
C ASP A 329 -21.77 23.06 -22.63
N THR A 330 -22.30 23.37 -21.46
CA THR A 330 -23.56 24.07 -21.29
C THR A 330 -23.36 25.50 -20.75
N GLY A 331 -22.11 25.98 -20.79
CA GLY A 331 -21.78 27.35 -20.36
C GLY A 331 -20.65 27.45 -19.33
N MET A 332 -19.97 26.35 -19.02
CA MET A 332 -18.77 26.40 -18.16
C MET A 332 -17.48 26.70 -18.92
N HIS A 333 -17.44 26.40 -20.22
CA HIS A 333 -16.33 26.69 -21.15
C HIS A 333 -14.96 26.17 -20.70
N ARG A 334 -14.95 24.96 -20.10
CA ARG A 334 -13.70 24.31 -19.67
C ARG A 334 -13.36 23.08 -20.50
N LEU A 335 -14.28 22.15 -20.65
CA LEU A 335 -14.22 20.94 -21.44
C LEU A 335 -15.63 20.64 -21.96
N GLY A 336 -15.71 20.01 -23.10
CA GLY A 336 -16.97 19.54 -23.67
C GLY A 336 -17.26 20.12 -25.04
N ILE A 337 -18.10 19.41 -25.78
CA ILE A 337 -18.65 19.85 -27.05
C ILE A 337 -19.78 20.85 -26.74
N PRO A 338 -19.78 22.04 -27.35
CA PRO A 338 -20.87 23.00 -27.18
C PRO A 338 -22.24 22.37 -27.46
N ALA A 339 -23.21 22.61 -26.56
CA ALA A 339 -24.52 21.95 -26.63
C ALA A 339 -25.29 22.21 -27.91
N GLU A 340 -25.05 23.35 -28.57
CA GLU A 340 -25.63 23.71 -29.87
C GLU A 340 -25.07 22.90 -31.03
N LYS A 341 -23.91 22.27 -30.89
CA LYS A 341 -23.28 21.43 -31.92
C LYS A 341 -23.76 19.99 -31.84
N ILE A 342 -25.09 19.79 -31.86
CA ILE A 342 -25.71 18.47 -31.69
C ILE A 342 -25.30 17.46 -32.76
N GLY A 343 -25.07 17.90 -34.01
CA GLY A 343 -24.59 17.06 -35.10
C GLY A 343 -23.19 16.50 -34.81
N THR A 344 -22.30 17.32 -34.23
CA THR A 344 -20.98 16.88 -33.79
C THR A 344 -21.03 15.88 -32.63
N LEU A 345 -21.96 16.09 -31.69
CA LEU A 345 -22.18 15.08 -30.62
C LEU A 345 -22.68 13.76 -31.23
N ALA A 346 -23.61 13.79 -32.17
CA ALA A 346 -24.15 12.60 -32.83
C ALA A 346 -23.07 11.86 -33.64
N GLU A 347 -22.17 12.58 -34.35
CA GLU A 347 -21.03 11.98 -35.05
C GLU A 347 -20.19 11.08 -34.15
N LEU A 348 -19.95 11.49 -32.91
CA LEU A 348 -19.09 10.73 -31.96
C LEU A 348 -19.69 9.37 -31.59
N PHE A 349 -21.01 9.20 -31.62
CA PHE A 349 -21.65 7.91 -31.40
C PHE A 349 -21.41 6.94 -32.56
N ALA A 350 -21.16 7.44 -33.76
CA ALA A 350 -20.92 6.63 -34.95
C ALA A 350 -19.44 6.21 -35.10
N LEU A 351 -18.52 6.73 -34.29
CA LEU A 351 -17.10 6.42 -34.43
C LEU A 351 -16.81 4.97 -34.02
N PRO A 352 -16.13 4.17 -34.89
CA PRO A 352 -16.08 2.70 -34.76
C PRO A 352 -15.36 2.20 -33.50
N HIS A 353 -14.46 3.01 -32.93
CA HIS A 353 -13.66 2.62 -31.77
C HIS A 353 -14.03 3.40 -30.51
N LEU A 354 -15.11 4.19 -30.51
CA LEU A 354 -15.67 4.81 -29.31
C LEU A 354 -16.91 4.07 -28.87
N ARG A 355 -16.87 3.59 -27.64
CA ARG A 355 -18.05 3.09 -26.95
C ARG A 355 -18.56 4.16 -26.00
N VAL A 356 -19.56 4.92 -26.45
CA VAL A 356 -20.20 5.95 -25.63
C VAL A 356 -21.06 5.26 -24.58
N GLU A 357 -20.68 5.40 -23.30
CA GLU A 357 -21.38 4.79 -22.15
C GLU A 357 -22.05 5.85 -21.27
N GLY A 358 -21.82 7.12 -21.56
CA GLY A 358 -22.44 8.20 -20.82
C GLY A 358 -22.27 9.57 -21.49
N VAL A 359 -23.13 10.48 -21.09
CA VAL A 359 -23.09 11.92 -21.47
C VAL A 359 -23.21 12.75 -20.22
N TYR A 360 -22.39 13.79 -20.07
CA TYR A 360 -22.42 14.62 -18.88
C TYR A 360 -22.12 16.10 -19.16
N SER A 361 -22.54 16.94 -18.22
CA SER A 361 -22.12 18.33 -18.13
C SER A 361 -21.73 18.70 -16.69
N HIS A 362 -21.41 19.95 -16.44
CA HIS A 362 -21.00 20.44 -15.13
C HIS A 362 -21.56 21.84 -14.87
N LEU A 363 -22.22 22.00 -13.72
CA LEU A 363 -22.72 23.29 -13.27
C LEU A 363 -21.57 24.14 -12.71
N CYS A 364 -21.44 25.37 -13.15
CA CYS A 364 -20.35 26.24 -12.71
C CYS A 364 -20.75 27.20 -11.57
N THR A 365 -22.04 27.43 -11.33
CA THR A 365 -22.56 28.37 -10.32
C THR A 365 -23.48 27.70 -9.31
N SER A 366 -23.41 26.39 -9.14
CA SER A 366 -24.28 25.65 -8.23
C SER A 366 -24.03 25.92 -6.76
N ASP A 367 -22.91 26.51 -6.39
CA ASP A 367 -22.55 27.02 -5.05
C ASP A 367 -22.88 28.48 -4.82
N GLY A 368 -23.25 29.20 -5.89
CA GLY A 368 -23.65 30.61 -5.80
C GLY A 368 -25.01 30.80 -5.15
N THR A 369 -25.17 31.92 -4.41
CA THR A 369 -26.37 32.25 -3.68
C THR A 369 -27.22 33.35 -4.36
N SER A 370 -26.65 34.07 -5.34
CA SER A 370 -27.35 35.13 -6.05
C SER A 370 -28.47 34.56 -6.94
N GLN A 371 -29.48 35.36 -7.20
CA GLN A 371 -30.54 34.99 -8.14
C GLN A 371 -29.99 34.72 -9.54
N GLY A 372 -28.93 35.45 -9.96
CA GLY A 372 -28.24 35.25 -11.22
C GLY A 372 -27.57 33.90 -11.30
N ASP A 373 -26.84 33.50 -10.24
CA ASP A 373 -26.15 32.17 -10.19
C ASP A 373 -27.15 31.02 -10.30
N ARG A 374 -28.25 31.10 -9.54
CA ARG A 374 -29.32 30.10 -9.57
C ARG A 374 -30.03 30.06 -10.92
N ALA A 375 -30.28 31.23 -11.56
CA ALA A 375 -30.87 31.29 -12.89
C ALA A 375 -29.93 30.66 -13.93
N PHE A 376 -28.63 30.94 -13.87
CA PHE A 376 -27.64 30.39 -14.80
C PHE A 376 -27.48 28.86 -14.63
N ALA A 377 -27.44 28.35 -13.41
CA ALA A 377 -27.39 26.91 -13.16
C ALA A 377 -28.64 26.20 -13.74
N ARG A 378 -29.86 26.79 -13.58
CA ARG A 378 -31.07 26.24 -14.22
C ARG A 378 -31.00 26.32 -15.74
N GLN A 379 -30.45 27.40 -16.31
CA GLN A 379 -30.25 27.52 -17.74
C GLN A 379 -29.30 26.41 -18.25
N GLN A 380 -28.16 26.15 -17.59
CA GLN A 380 -27.25 25.07 -17.92
C GLN A 380 -27.96 23.69 -17.86
N THR A 381 -28.76 23.45 -16.84
CA THR A 381 -29.57 22.25 -16.70
C THR A 381 -30.56 22.10 -17.82
N GLY A 382 -31.33 23.14 -18.16
CA GLY A 382 -32.27 23.10 -19.26
C GLY A 382 -31.62 22.85 -20.63
N THR A 383 -30.44 23.43 -20.85
CA THR A 383 -29.64 23.20 -22.05
C THR A 383 -29.19 21.73 -22.11
N PHE A 384 -28.69 21.17 -21.01
CA PHE A 384 -28.28 19.76 -20.97
C PHE A 384 -29.46 18.81 -21.22
N VAL A 385 -30.61 19.05 -20.58
CA VAL A 385 -31.83 18.25 -20.79
C VAL A 385 -32.28 18.28 -22.24
N ARG A 386 -32.29 19.45 -22.89
CA ARG A 386 -32.62 19.58 -24.32
C ARG A 386 -31.63 18.80 -25.19
N THR A 387 -30.32 18.90 -24.90
CA THR A 387 -29.30 18.12 -25.61
C THR A 387 -29.56 16.61 -25.53
N LEU A 388 -29.86 16.10 -24.32
CA LEU A 388 -30.21 14.68 -24.11
C LEU A 388 -31.49 14.28 -24.87
N ALA A 389 -32.51 15.15 -24.90
CA ALA A 389 -33.72 14.88 -25.65
C ALA A 389 -33.49 14.85 -27.17
N LEU A 390 -32.65 15.73 -27.71
CA LEU A 390 -32.27 15.73 -29.12
C LEU A 390 -31.50 14.46 -29.51
N LEU A 391 -30.51 14.03 -28.70
CA LEU A 391 -29.78 12.78 -28.93
C LEU A 391 -30.73 11.58 -28.98
N ARG A 392 -31.67 11.48 -28.01
CA ARG A 392 -32.68 10.40 -28.01
C ARG A 392 -33.61 10.48 -29.22
N GLY A 393 -34.01 11.69 -29.64
CA GLY A 393 -34.79 11.91 -30.87
C GLY A 393 -34.11 11.45 -32.15
N MET A 394 -32.76 11.41 -32.15
CA MET A 394 -31.93 10.85 -33.22
C MET A 394 -31.73 9.31 -33.08
N GLY A 395 -32.38 8.65 -32.14
CA GLY A 395 -32.19 7.23 -31.87
C GLY A 395 -30.88 6.89 -31.13
N LEU A 396 -30.19 7.89 -30.56
CA LEU A 396 -28.93 7.70 -29.83
C LEU A 396 -29.22 7.53 -28.34
N ASP A 397 -28.61 6.53 -27.70
CA ASP A 397 -28.72 6.32 -26.25
C ASP A 397 -27.59 7.08 -25.52
N PRO A 398 -27.91 8.12 -24.74
CA PRO A 398 -26.90 8.84 -23.95
C PRO A 398 -26.23 7.99 -22.84
N GLY A 399 -26.72 6.81 -22.56
CA GLY A 399 -26.22 5.96 -21.48
C GLY A 399 -26.34 6.61 -20.10
N LEU A 400 -25.29 6.52 -19.28
CA LEU A 400 -25.24 7.12 -17.94
C LEU A 400 -25.15 8.65 -18.05
N THR A 401 -26.24 9.34 -17.69
CA THR A 401 -26.24 10.81 -17.68
C THR A 401 -25.87 11.35 -16.30
N HIS A 402 -25.04 12.38 -16.23
CA HIS A 402 -24.69 13.02 -14.97
C HIS A 402 -24.35 14.50 -15.11
N LEU A 403 -24.86 15.32 -14.18
CA LEU A 403 -24.70 16.78 -14.18
C LEU A 403 -24.19 17.30 -12.84
N GLN A 404 -24.81 16.86 -11.74
CA GLN A 404 -24.60 17.37 -10.39
C GLN A 404 -23.22 16.96 -9.85
N ALA A 405 -22.49 17.95 -9.32
CA ALA A 405 -21.37 17.78 -8.40
C ALA A 405 -21.84 18.04 -6.96
N SER A 406 -20.93 18.26 -6.03
CA SER A 406 -21.26 18.49 -4.60
C SER A 406 -22.39 19.48 -4.39
N TYR A 407 -22.26 20.70 -4.88
CA TYR A 407 -23.27 21.75 -4.67
C TYR A 407 -24.55 21.56 -5.50
N GLY A 408 -24.46 20.88 -6.64
CA GLY A 408 -25.68 20.50 -7.36
C GLY A 408 -26.53 19.47 -6.60
N ILE A 409 -25.96 18.75 -5.63
CA ILE A 409 -26.68 17.86 -4.70
C ILE A 409 -27.32 18.70 -3.58
N LEU A 410 -26.56 19.64 -3.00
CA LEU A 410 -27.03 20.49 -1.89
C LEU A 410 -28.06 21.54 -2.30
N ASN A 411 -28.04 21.94 -3.56
CA ASN A 411 -28.95 22.93 -4.13
C ASN A 411 -29.79 22.31 -5.26
N PRO A 412 -30.74 21.40 -4.97
CA PRO A 412 -31.53 20.70 -5.97
C PRO A 412 -32.38 21.65 -6.85
N ALA A 413 -32.65 22.83 -6.41
CA ALA A 413 -33.29 23.89 -7.23
C ALA A 413 -32.50 24.22 -8.52
N CYS A 414 -31.17 23.96 -8.55
CA CYS A 414 -30.35 24.14 -9.74
C CYS A 414 -30.71 23.14 -10.85
N THR A 415 -31.21 21.95 -10.52
CA THR A 415 -31.63 20.93 -11.49
C THR A 415 -33.06 21.03 -11.93
N ALA A 416 -33.82 22.00 -11.39
CA ALA A 416 -35.24 22.25 -11.72
C ALA A 416 -36.09 20.97 -11.69
N GLY A 417 -35.84 20.05 -10.74
CA GLY A 417 -36.55 18.80 -10.59
C GLY A 417 -36.08 17.64 -11.52
N HIS A 418 -35.10 17.89 -12.40
CA HIS A 418 -34.58 16.84 -13.27
C HIS A 418 -33.66 15.90 -12.49
N THR A 419 -33.83 14.60 -12.73
CA THR A 419 -32.99 13.53 -12.18
C THR A 419 -32.08 12.97 -13.26
N PHE A 420 -30.83 12.72 -12.90
CA PHE A 420 -29.83 12.13 -13.78
C PHE A 420 -29.36 10.77 -13.22
N GLY A 421 -28.78 9.94 -14.08
CA GLY A 421 -28.37 8.57 -13.71
C GLY A 421 -27.26 8.53 -12.65
N ALA A 422 -26.45 9.59 -12.51
CA ALA A 422 -25.46 9.70 -11.43
C ALA A 422 -25.21 11.14 -10.99
N ALA A 423 -24.75 11.28 -9.73
CA ALA A 423 -24.19 12.52 -9.18
C ALA A 423 -22.74 12.30 -8.73
N ARG A 424 -21.91 13.33 -8.85
CA ARG A 424 -20.45 13.28 -8.66
C ARG A 424 -20.01 14.07 -7.41
N PRO A 425 -20.34 13.62 -6.18
CA PRO A 425 -19.83 14.27 -4.98
C PRO A 425 -18.30 14.14 -4.89
N GLY A 426 -17.65 15.25 -4.58
CA GLY A 426 -16.23 15.35 -4.27
C GLY A 426 -16.05 15.79 -2.82
N LEU A 427 -16.01 17.10 -2.57
CA LEU A 427 -15.78 17.68 -1.25
C LEU A 427 -16.72 17.15 -0.16
N LEU A 428 -17.98 16.94 -0.49
CA LEU A 428 -18.97 16.46 0.48
C LEU A 428 -18.67 15.05 1.01
N LEU A 429 -18.05 14.17 0.20
CA LEU A 429 -17.59 12.87 0.70
C LEU A 429 -16.62 13.03 1.87
N TYR A 430 -15.80 14.09 1.82
CA TYR A 430 -14.77 14.37 2.83
C TYR A 430 -15.28 15.27 3.96
N GLY A 431 -16.58 15.60 3.95
CA GLY A 431 -17.21 16.42 4.99
C GLY A 431 -16.79 17.88 4.95
N VAL A 432 -16.54 18.40 3.74
CA VAL A 432 -16.07 19.77 3.52
C VAL A 432 -17.06 20.51 2.61
N TYR A 433 -17.50 21.67 3.06
CA TYR A 433 -18.15 22.68 2.25
C TYR A 433 -17.09 23.61 1.65
N SER A 434 -17.27 24.13 0.43
CA SER A 434 -16.31 25.06 -0.19
C SER A 434 -16.32 26.44 0.46
N ASP A 435 -17.44 26.81 1.06
CA ASP A 435 -17.69 28.11 1.70
C ASP A 435 -18.74 27.98 2.83
N SER A 436 -19.11 29.09 3.41
CA SER A 436 -20.16 29.22 4.44
C SER A 436 -21.52 29.64 3.88
N ASN A 437 -21.68 29.63 2.55
CA ASN A 437 -22.93 30.04 1.92
C ASN A 437 -24.08 29.08 2.31
N PRO A 438 -25.31 29.62 2.49
CA PRO A 438 -26.46 28.77 2.75
C PRO A 438 -26.77 27.86 1.56
N VAL A 439 -27.18 26.64 1.85
CA VAL A 439 -27.58 25.63 0.86
C VAL A 439 -29.04 25.23 1.09
N ASP A 440 -29.70 24.75 0.05
CA ASP A 440 -31.11 24.32 0.12
C ASP A 440 -31.27 23.05 0.98
N LEU A 441 -30.27 22.16 0.96
CA LEU A 441 -30.25 20.89 1.69
C LEU A 441 -28.99 20.76 2.55
N PRO A 442 -28.97 21.31 3.77
CA PRO A 442 -27.84 21.19 4.68
C PRO A 442 -27.73 19.74 5.19
N LEU A 443 -26.56 19.11 5.03
CA LEU A 443 -26.28 17.76 5.50
C LEU A 443 -25.34 17.79 6.72
N PRO A 444 -25.56 16.96 7.76
CA PRO A 444 -24.71 16.91 8.95
C PRO A 444 -23.43 16.12 8.66
N LEU A 445 -22.65 16.59 7.71
CA LEU A 445 -21.41 15.96 7.28
C LEU A 445 -20.32 16.07 8.35
N ARG A 446 -19.46 15.07 8.42
CA ARG A 446 -18.32 15.04 9.35
C ARG A 446 -17.01 15.16 8.61
N PRO A 447 -16.08 16.04 9.04
CA PRO A 447 -14.75 16.10 8.48
C PRO A 447 -14.05 14.74 8.54
N VAL A 448 -13.51 14.31 7.40
CA VAL A 448 -12.80 13.03 7.27
C VAL A 448 -11.33 13.19 7.61
N LEU A 449 -10.74 14.37 7.37
CA LEU A 449 -9.34 14.66 7.63
C LEU A 449 -9.19 15.53 8.88
N SER A 450 -8.24 15.16 9.74
CA SER A 450 -7.72 16.01 10.82
C SER A 450 -6.20 16.14 10.66
N LEU A 451 -5.71 17.38 10.73
CA LEU A 451 -4.28 17.64 10.82
C LEU A 451 -3.87 17.63 12.29
N ARG A 452 -2.87 16.83 12.62
CA ARG A 452 -2.32 16.72 13.98
C ARG A 452 -0.85 17.12 13.99
N ALA A 453 -0.43 17.73 15.08
CA ALA A 453 0.98 18.06 15.32
C ALA A 453 1.34 17.77 16.77
N ARG A 454 2.63 17.51 17.00
CA ARG A 454 3.18 17.43 18.35
C ARG A 454 3.54 18.81 18.83
N VAL A 455 3.17 19.12 20.07
CA VAL A 455 3.64 20.33 20.75
C VAL A 455 5.15 20.20 20.95
N ALA A 456 5.91 21.13 20.39
CA ALA A 456 7.38 21.16 20.49
C ALA A 456 7.86 21.92 21.73
N ALA A 457 7.18 23.00 22.08
CA ALA A 457 7.48 23.82 23.26
C ALA A 457 6.21 24.53 23.74
N VAL A 458 6.17 24.85 25.01
CA VAL A 458 5.11 25.67 25.61
C VAL A 458 5.81 26.80 26.40
N HIS A 459 5.49 28.04 26.10
CA HIS A 459 6.01 29.20 26.76
C HIS A 459 4.88 30.05 27.34
N ARG A 460 5.14 30.67 28.49
CA ARG A 460 4.30 31.74 28.99
C ARG A 460 4.80 33.05 28.39
N VAL A 461 3.92 33.77 27.73
CA VAL A 461 4.21 35.09 27.16
C VAL A 461 3.46 36.13 28.03
N PRO A 462 4.18 37.14 28.56
CA PRO A 462 3.55 38.22 29.31
C PRO A 462 2.50 38.97 28.46
N ALA A 463 1.48 39.54 29.13
CA ALA A 463 0.48 40.33 28.42
C ALA A 463 1.13 41.52 27.74
N GLY A 464 0.84 41.71 26.44
CA GLY A 464 1.39 42.79 25.63
C GLY A 464 2.68 42.44 24.87
N GLU A 465 3.26 41.28 25.08
CA GLU A 465 4.41 40.80 24.30
C GLU A 465 3.99 39.93 23.12
N GLY A 466 4.75 40.01 22.02
CA GLY A 466 4.53 39.18 20.83
C GLY A 466 5.08 37.76 20.99
N ALA A 467 4.42 36.78 20.35
CA ALA A 467 4.89 35.42 20.27
C ALA A 467 5.46 35.16 18.86
N GLY A 468 6.76 35.29 18.70
CA GLY A 468 7.44 35.14 17.42
C GLY A 468 7.60 36.48 16.68
N TYR A 469 7.55 36.45 15.34
CA TYR A 469 7.73 37.66 14.51
C TYR A 469 6.47 38.50 14.48
#